data_750dfcaf3d477e2e1ed4917221c41fc5
#
_entry.id   750dfcaf3d477e2e1ed4917221c41fc5
#
_cell.length_a   1.000
_cell.length_b   1.000
_cell.length_c   1.000
_cell.angle_alpha   90.00
_cell.angle_beta   90.00
_cell.angle_gamma   90.00
#
_symmetry.space_group_name_H-M   'P 1'
#
loop_
_entity.id
_entity.type
_entity.pdbx_description
1 polymer ?
#
loop_
_entity_poly.entity_id
_entity_poly.type
_entity_poly.pdbx_seq_one_letter_code
_entity_poly.pdbx_strand_id
1 'polypeptide(L)'
;TMEFVSMMDRYIEQLPDLIFKPADFVFGSFTAEGEWIMKRFRAYSKYPVRKRLLMVAEDIRDRYETEAVMEAEGAPLRTRTVAKSLGSMLTMKNTLAVYKDFYKRTGNRSMLVMPFKKTLEWADVYPFLYLHSVIEGVKESSLTKHLVVDEMQDYTPVQYAALNRMFPCQKTILGDFGQFINPNHLHSLAD
;
A
#
# COMPACT_ATOMS: atom_id res chain seq x y z
N THR A 1 -5.68 2.14 -19.05
CA THR A 1 -7.13 2.34 -19.14
C THR A 1 -7.72 2.51 -17.74
N MET A 2 -8.91 3.13 -17.64
CA MET A 2 -9.69 3.22 -16.38
C MET A 2 -10.03 1.84 -15.81
N GLU A 3 -10.32 0.89 -16.68
CA GLU A 3 -10.56 -0.51 -16.28
C GLU A 3 -9.37 -1.11 -15.53
N PHE A 4 -8.14 -0.80 -15.97
CA PHE A 4 -6.93 -1.25 -15.29
C PHE A 4 -6.79 -0.65 -13.90
N VAL A 5 -7.08 0.65 -13.73
CA VAL A 5 -7.10 1.32 -12.40
C VAL A 5 -8.15 0.68 -11.50
N SER A 6 -9.38 0.48 -12.02
CA SER A 6 -10.45 -0.19 -11.27
C SER A 6 -10.09 -1.62 -10.86
N MET A 7 -9.32 -2.33 -11.68
CA MET A 7 -8.81 -3.66 -11.35
C MET A 7 -7.78 -3.60 -10.23
N MET A 8 -6.89 -2.59 -10.25
CA MET A 8 -5.92 -2.35 -9.17
C MET A 8 -6.63 -1.98 -7.87
N ASP A 9 -7.64 -1.13 -7.91
CA ASP A 9 -8.39 -0.70 -6.73
C ASP A 9 -9.11 -1.88 -6.06
N ARG A 10 -9.79 -2.72 -6.84
CA ARG A 10 -10.42 -3.96 -6.33
C ARG A 10 -9.40 -4.91 -5.70
N TYR A 11 -8.21 -5.01 -6.27
CA TYR A 11 -7.13 -5.81 -5.67
C TYR A 11 -6.65 -5.19 -4.36
N ILE A 12 -6.50 -3.85 -4.30
CA ILE A 12 -6.09 -3.12 -3.09
C ILE A 12 -7.10 -3.30 -1.95
N GLU A 13 -8.39 -3.33 -2.25
CA GLU A 13 -9.45 -3.60 -1.25
C GLU A 13 -9.30 -4.98 -0.59
N GLN A 14 -8.88 -5.98 -1.37
CA GLN A 14 -8.65 -7.35 -0.88
C GLN A 14 -7.26 -7.54 -0.25
N LEU A 15 -6.33 -6.62 -0.51
CA LEU A 15 -4.93 -6.75 -0.13
C LEU A 15 -4.70 -7.00 1.36
N PRO A 16 -5.43 -6.37 2.31
CA PRO A 16 -5.23 -6.65 3.73
C PRO A 16 -5.34 -8.13 4.09
N ASP A 17 -6.31 -8.82 3.52
CA ASP A 17 -6.55 -10.25 3.78
C ASP A 17 -5.60 -11.18 3.00
N LEU A 18 -5.04 -10.67 1.92
CA LEU A 18 -4.07 -11.40 1.09
C LEU A 18 -2.65 -11.31 1.67
N ILE A 19 -2.27 -10.12 2.13
CA ILE A 19 -0.88 -9.82 2.52
C ILE A 19 -0.57 -10.16 3.96
N PHE A 20 -1.56 -10.08 4.87
CA PHE A 20 -1.33 -10.25 6.29
C PHE A 20 -2.21 -11.37 6.86
N LYS A 21 -1.56 -12.38 7.44
CA LYS A 21 -2.22 -13.52 8.09
C LYS A 21 -1.60 -13.72 9.46
N PRO A 22 -2.04 -12.91 10.45
CA PRO A 22 -1.46 -12.98 11.78
C PRO A 22 -1.80 -14.28 12.48
N ALA A 23 -0.79 -14.89 13.10
CA ALA A 23 -0.91 -15.82 14.17
C ALA A 23 -0.89 -15.07 15.51
N ASP A 24 -1.11 -15.78 16.60
CA ASP A 24 -0.98 -15.22 17.94
C ASP A 24 0.45 -14.73 18.18
N PHE A 25 0.56 -13.55 18.80
CA PHE A 25 1.82 -13.03 19.27
C PHE A 25 1.96 -13.36 20.75
N VAL A 26 3.01 -14.10 21.10
CA VAL A 26 3.27 -14.56 22.47
C VAL A 26 4.56 -13.94 22.99
N PHE A 27 4.52 -13.40 24.21
CA PHE A 27 5.69 -12.86 24.91
C PHE A 27 5.58 -13.18 26.41
N GLY A 28 6.36 -14.15 26.91
CA GLY A 28 6.19 -14.70 28.26
C GLY A 28 4.80 -15.32 28.44
N SER A 29 4.07 -14.86 29.45
CA SER A 29 2.66 -15.26 29.72
C SER A 29 1.65 -14.48 28.88
N PHE A 30 2.06 -13.35 28.25
CA PHE A 30 1.17 -12.50 27.48
C PHE A 30 0.91 -13.07 26.09
N THR A 31 -0.34 -12.98 25.64
CA THR A 31 -0.76 -13.38 24.30
C THR A 31 -1.67 -12.32 23.69
N ALA A 32 -1.32 -11.87 22.48
CA ALA A 32 -2.22 -11.12 21.62
C ALA A 32 -2.72 -12.04 20.51
N GLU A 33 -4.01 -12.29 20.47
CA GLU A 33 -4.65 -13.24 19.56
C GLU A 33 -4.61 -12.75 18.12
N GLY A 34 -4.37 -13.64 17.17
CA GLY A 34 -4.28 -13.31 15.73
C GLY A 34 -5.54 -12.61 15.19
N GLU A 35 -6.73 -12.98 15.69
CA GLU A 35 -7.98 -12.32 15.31
C GLU A 35 -8.03 -10.86 15.79
N TRP A 36 -7.58 -10.60 17.02
CA TRP A 36 -7.49 -9.23 17.55
C TRP A 36 -6.47 -8.43 16.76
N ILE A 37 -5.30 -8.99 16.45
CA ILE A 37 -4.25 -8.38 15.63
C ILE A 37 -4.81 -7.99 14.26
N MET A 38 -5.55 -8.90 13.60
CA MET A 38 -6.16 -8.64 12.30
C MET A 38 -7.24 -7.55 12.37
N LYS A 39 -8.05 -7.54 13.42
CA LYS A 39 -9.06 -6.50 13.66
C LYS A 39 -8.40 -5.11 13.77
N ARG A 40 -7.29 -5.02 14.54
CA ARG A 40 -6.52 -3.76 14.66
C ARG A 40 -5.91 -3.34 13.31
N PHE A 41 -5.31 -4.28 12.59
CA PHE A 41 -4.73 -4.02 11.28
C PHE A 41 -5.76 -3.47 10.27
N ARG A 42 -6.97 -4.00 10.27
CA ARG A 42 -8.07 -3.49 9.43
C ARG A 42 -8.56 -2.11 9.89
N ALA A 43 -8.60 -1.85 11.19
CA ALA A 43 -8.99 -0.54 11.73
C ALA A 43 -8.10 0.60 11.24
N TYR A 44 -6.83 0.32 10.94
CA TYR A 44 -5.88 1.26 10.37
C TYR A 44 -5.89 1.34 8.84
N SER A 45 -7.02 1.03 8.20
CA SER A 45 -7.17 0.94 6.72
C SER A 45 -6.72 2.18 5.95
N LYS A 46 -6.75 3.35 6.56
CA LYS A 46 -6.31 4.63 5.97
C LYS A 46 -4.79 4.74 5.77
N TYR A 47 -4.01 3.88 6.44
CA TYR A 47 -2.56 3.94 6.42
C TYR A 47 -1.95 2.87 5.51
N PRO A 48 -0.73 3.09 4.98
CA PRO A 48 0.02 2.06 4.26
C PRO A 48 0.28 0.83 5.13
N VAL A 49 0.40 -0.33 4.49
CA VAL A 49 0.55 -1.63 5.18
C VAL A 49 1.67 -1.60 6.23
N ARG A 50 2.84 -1.03 5.90
CA ARG A 50 3.97 -0.94 6.84
C ARG A 50 3.65 -0.11 8.07
N LYS A 51 2.96 1.02 7.86
CA LYS A 51 2.54 1.88 8.97
C LYS A 51 1.49 1.20 9.85
N ARG A 52 0.53 0.46 9.25
CA ARG A 52 -0.44 -0.34 10.02
C ARG A 52 0.26 -1.34 10.95
N LEU A 53 1.28 -2.05 10.46
CA LEU A 53 2.03 -2.99 11.29
C LEU A 53 2.73 -2.32 12.48
N LEU A 54 3.28 -1.11 12.30
CA LEU A 54 3.88 -0.35 13.39
C LEU A 54 2.84 0.07 14.42
N MET A 55 1.68 0.57 13.97
CA MET A 55 0.58 0.97 14.86
C MET A 55 0.01 -0.22 15.64
N VAL A 56 -0.15 -1.38 14.98
CA VAL A 56 -0.57 -2.61 15.69
C VAL A 56 0.50 -3.08 16.68
N ALA A 57 1.78 -2.90 16.35
CA ALA A 57 2.87 -3.24 17.28
C ALA A 57 2.88 -2.32 18.50
N GLU A 58 2.52 -1.06 18.36
CA GLU A 58 2.31 -0.11 19.46
C GLU A 58 1.12 -0.55 20.32
N ASP A 59 -0.02 -0.88 19.70
CA ASP A 59 -1.19 -1.38 20.43
C ASP A 59 -0.89 -2.66 21.24
N ILE A 60 -0.12 -3.60 20.67
CA ILE A 60 0.29 -4.83 21.38
C ILE A 60 1.19 -4.50 22.56
N ARG A 61 2.17 -3.59 22.38
CA ARG A 61 3.03 -3.16 23.47
C ARG A 61 2.22 -2.50 24.59
N ASP A 62 1.33 -1.56 24.24
CA ASP A 62 0.54 -0.81 25.22
C ASP A 62 -0.41 -1.75 25.99
N ARG A 63 -0.99 -2.75 25.30
CA ARG A 63 -1.79 -3.80 25.93
C ARG A 63 -0.94 -4.63 26.90
N TYR A 64 0.26 -5.05 26.47
CA TYR A 64 1.20 -5.77 27.32
C TYR A 64 1.59 -4.96 28.56
N GLU A 65 1.94 -3.68 28.41
CA GLU A 65 2.32 -2.80 29.53
C GLU A 65 1.14 -2.64 30.52
N THR A 66 -0.10 -2.58 30.02
CA THR A 66 -1.29 -2.48 30.87
C THR A 66 -1.53 -3.77 31.67
N GLU A 67 -1.33 -4.94 31.04
CA GLU A 67 -1.50 -6.24 31.70
C GLU A 67 -0.32 -6.57 32.63
N ALA A 68 0.91 -6.22 32.25
CA ALA A 68 2.12 -6.47 33.03
C ALA A 68 2.23 -5.64 34.33
N VAL A 69 1.57 -4.48 34.37
CA VAL A 69 1.48 -3.68 35.63
C VAL A 69 0.74 -4.45 36.73
N MET A 70 -0.09 -5.42 36.37
CA MET A 70 -0.78 -6.30 37.33
C MET A 70 0.10 -7.47 37.81
N GLU A 71 1.15 -7.82 37.07
CA GLU A 71 2.12 -8.87 37.39
C GLU A 71 3.50 -8.21 37.58
N ALA A 72 3.97 -8.05 38.80
CA ALA A 72 5.11 -7.20 39.18
C ALA A 72 6.49 -7.53 38.56
N GLU A 73 6.63 -8.39 37.56
CA GLU A 73 7.89 -8.83 36.96
C GLU A 73 7.77 -9.12 35.45
N GLY A 74 7.65 -8.10 34.60
CA GLY A 74 7.72 -8.28 33.13
C GLY A 74 8.97 -7.68 32.52
N ALA A 75 9.68 -8.42 31.63
CA ALA A 75 10.72 -7.87 30.79
C ALA A 75 10.11 -6.80 29.83
N PRO A 76 10.81 -5.70 29.53
CA PRO A 76 10.25 -4.62 28.70
C PRO A 76 10.04 -5.12 27.25
N LEU A 77 8.81 -5.03 26.77
CA LEU A 77 8.47 -5.36 25.38
C LEU A 77 8.73 -4.14 24.48
N ARG A 78 9.63 -4.29 23.52
CA ARG A 78 9.95 -3.21 22.57
C ARG A 78 9.06 -3.29 21.33
N THR A 79 8.44 -2.18 20.94
CA THR A 79 7.64 -2.06 19.69
C THR A 79 8.37 -2.62 18.47
N ARG A 80 9.69 -2.39 18.35
CA ARG A 80 10.50 -2.91 17.25
C ARG A 80 10.50 -4.46 17.18
N THR A 81 10.51 -5.13 18.33
CA THR A 81 10.46 -6.59 18.42
C THR A 81 9.12 -7.11 17.91
N VAL A 82 8.02 -6.48 18.37
CA VAL A 82 6.68 -6.81 17.92
C VAL A 82 6.52 -6.55 16.43
N ALA A 83 6.93 -5.38 15.94
CA ALA A 83 6.85 -5.02 14.52
C ALA A 83 7.63 -6.00 13.63
N LYS A 84 8.79 -6.47 14.08
CA LYS A 84 9.57 -7.50 13.36
C LYS A 84 8.80 -8.82 13.31
N SER A 85 8.19 -9.24 14.40
CA SER A 85 7.35 -10.45 14.45
C SER A 85 6.16 -10.33 13.51
N LEU A 86 5.39 -9.24 13.57
CA LEU A 86 4.27 -8.99 12.67
C LEU A 86 4.72 -8.95 11.20
N GLY A 87 5.84 -8.32 10.92
CA GLY A 87 6.44 -8.29 9.58
C GLY A 87 6.79 -9.68 9.04
N SER A 88 7.12 -10.65 9.90
CA SER A 88 7.34 -12.04 9.50
C SER A 88 6.06 -12.76 9.07
N MET A 89 4.90 -12.31 9.54
CA MET A 89 3.58 -12.87 9.22
C MET A 89 3.00 -12.35 7.90
N LEU A 90 3.70 -11.41 7.22
CA LEU A 90 3.33 -11.01 5.87
C LEU A 90 3.58 -12.15 4.88
N THR A 91 2.60 -12.45 4.04
CA THR A 91 2.70 -13.44 2.95
C THR A 91 3.54 -12.92 1.78
N MET A 92 3.51 -11.61 1.57
CA MET A 92 4.27 -10.90 0.55
C MET A 92 5.13 -9.83 1.20
N LYS A 93 6.47 -9.94 1.05
CA LYS A 93 7.44 -9.14 1.84
C LYS A 93 7.76 -7.77 1.24
N ASN A 94 7.42 -7.52 -0.01
CA ASN A 94 7.74 -6.29 -0.72
C ASN A 94 6.78 -6.02 -1.86
N THR A 95 6.82 -4.79 -2.38
CA THR A 95 5.94 -4.33 -3.47
C THR A 95 6.03 -5.20 -4.71
N LEU A 96 7.23 -5.70 -5.07
CA LEU A 96 7.38 -6.54 -6.26
C LEU A 96 6.64 -7.87 -6.13
N ALA A 97 6.62 -8.46 -4.92
CA ALA A 97 5.86 -9.67 -4.67
C ALA A 97 4.36 -9.43 -4.82
N VAL A 98 3.85 -8.30 -4.30
CA VAL A 98 2.45 -7.88 -4.44
C VAL A 98 2.11 -7.59 -5.91
N TYR A 99 3.00 -6.92 -6.64
CA TYR A 99 2.81 -6.62 -8.06
C TYR A 99 2.70 -7.88 -8.92
N LYS A 100 3.53 -8.88 -8.64
CA LYS A 100 3.45 -10.20 -9.28
C LYS A 100 2.15 -10.94 -8.93
N ASP A 101 1.71 -10.86 -7.68
CA ASP A 101 0.47 -11.47 -7.22
C ASP A 101 -0.75 -10.81 -7.86
N PHE A 102 -0.74 -9.47 -8.04
CA PHE A 102 -1.76 -8.75 -8.77
C PHE A 102 -1.97 -9.32 -10.19
N TYR A 103 -0.92 -9.41 -10.99
CA TYR A 103 -1.01 -9.95 -12.34
C TYR A 103 -1.42 -11.44 -12.37
N LYS A 104 -0.98 -12.20 -11.38
CA LYS A 104 -1.38 -13.61 -11.25
C LYS A 104 -2.88 -13.74 -10.99
N ARG A 105 -3.43 -12.96 -10.07
CA ARG A 105 -4.84 -13.03 -9.66
C ARG A 105 -5.81 -12.46 -10.69
N THR A 106 -5.39 -11.45 -11.41
CA THR A 106 -6.19 -10.84 -12.48
C THR A 106 -6.16 -11.63 -13.79
N GLY A 107 -5.43 -12.77 -13.85
CA GLY A 107 -5.31 -13.57 -15.05
C GLY A 107 -4.37 -12.99 -16.12
N ASN A 108 -3.71 -11.89 -15.82
CA ASN A 108 -2.86 -11.13 -16.76
C ASN A 108 -1.35 -11.42 -16.59
N ARG A 109 -1.00 -12.60 -16.10
CA ARG A 109 0.39 -12.96 -15.79
C ARG A 109 1.36 -12.79 -16.97
N SER A 110 0.89 -13.03 -18.19
CA SER A 110 1.67 -12.87 -19.42
C SER A 110 1.96 -11.42 -19.79
N MET A 111 1.21 -10.47 -19.21
CA MET A 111 1.42 -9.03 -19.44
C MET A 111 2.58 -8.48 -18.61
N LEU A 112 2.97 -9.16 -17.53
CA LEU A 112 4.12 -8.74 -16.73
C LEU A 112 5.41 -9.27 -17.36
N VAL A 113 6.08 -8.42 -18.09
CA VAL A 113 7.38 -8.72 -18.69
C VAL A 113 8.49 -8.18 -17.77
N MET A 114 9.42 -9.06 -17.43
CA MET A 114 10.61 -8.69 -16.65
C MET A 114 11.85 -9.01 -17.48
N PRO A 115 12.41 -8.04 -18.20
CA PRO A 115 13.53 -8.26 -19.11
C PRO A 115 14.78 -8.79 -18.38
N PHE A 116 14.95 -8.38 -17.10
CA PHE A 116 15.99 -8.90 -16.21
C PHE A 116 15.41 -9.17 -14.82
N LYS A 117 16.14 -9.91 -14.00
CA LYS A 117 15.74 -10.17 -12.61
C LYS A 117 15.53 -8.85 -11.85
N LYS A 118 14.32 -8.64 -11.34
CA LYS A 118 13.89 -7.43 -10.61
C LYS A 118 13.85 -6.13 -11.42
N THR A 119 13.85 -6.22 -12.73
CA THR A 119 13.70 -5.06 -13.63
C THR A 119 12.29 -5.05 -14.20
N LEU A 120 11.63 -3.92 -14.14
CA LEU A 120 10.30 -3.67 -14.72
C LEU A 120 10.45 -2.87 -16.02
N GLU A 121 9.50 -3.01 -16.92
CA GLU A 121 9.39 -2.15 -18.09
C GLU A 121 8.91 -0.75 -17.70
N TRP A 122 9.15 0.23 -18.59
CA TRP A 122 8.72 1.61 -18.34
C TRP A 122 7.20 1.72 -18.10
N ALA A 123 6.42 0.93 -18.82
CA ALA A 123 4.96 0.88 -18.68
C ALA A 123 4.49 0.46 -17.26
N ASP A 124 5.32 -0.28 -16.53
CA ASP A 124 5.01 -0.76 -15.18
C ASP A 124 5.34 0.24 -14.07
N VAL A 125 6.03 1.35 -14.39
CA VAL A 125 6.51 2.30 -13.36
C VAL A 125 5.37 2.85 -12.52
N TYR A 126 4.34 3.39 -13.15
CA TYR A 126 3.22 4.00 -12.42
C TYR A 126 2.28 2.98 -11.75
N PRO A 127 1.93 1.85 -12.40
CA PRO A 127 1.24 0.77 -11.71
C PRO A 127 1.99 0.28 -10.46
N PHE A 128 3.30 0.10 -10.58
CA PHE A 128 4.13 -0.30 -9.46
C PHE A 128 4.17 0.74 -8.35
N LEU A 129 4.34 2.04 -8.68
CA LEU A 129 4.32 3.15 -7.73
C LEU A 129 2.96 3.24 -7.03
N TYR A 130 1.87 2.98 -7.74
CA TYR A 130 0.53 2.98 -7.16
C TYR A 130 0.41 1.93 -6.05
N LEU A 131 0.80 0.68 -6.30
CA LEU A 131 0.85 -0.36 -5.26
C LEU A 131 1.89 -0.09 -4.17
N HIS A 132 3.06 0.46 -4.54
CA HIS A 132 4.09 0.84 -3.58
C HIS A 132 3.56 1.82 -2.54
N SER A 133 2.77 2.81 -2.97
CA SER A 133 2.14 3.79 -2.08
C SER A 133 1.21 3.16 -1.03
N VAL A 134 0.55 2.06 -1.39
CA VAL A 134 -0.35 1.33 -0.47
C VAL A 134 0.42 0.50 0.54
N ILE A 135 1.59 -0.02 0.18
CA ILE A 135 2.37 -0.95 1.00
C ILE A 135 3.36 -0.21 1.89
N GLU A 136 4.23 0.56 1.26
CA GLU A 136 5.33 1.26 1.94
C GLU A 136 4.94 2.70 2.34
N GLY A 137 3.94 3.26 1.66
CA GLY A 137 3.62 4.68 1.70
C GLY A 137 4.42 5.48 0.68
N VAL A 138 4.04 6.73 0.52
CA VAL A 138 4.81 7.73 -0.23
C VAL A 138 5.22 8.83 0.72
N LYS A 139 6.35 9.44 0.46
CA LYS A 139 6.73 10.66 1.15
C LYS A 139 5.83 11.78 0.61
N GLU A 140 4.74 12.03 1.32
CA GLU A 140 3.86 13.14 0.98
C GLU A 140 4.63 14.45 1.03
N SER A 141 4.51 15.28 -0.01
CA SER A 141 5.05 16.62 0.02
C SER A 141 4.10 17.52 0.82
N SER A 142 4.34 17.64 2.12
CA SER A 142 3.60 18.59 2.98
C SER A 142 3.85 20.06 2.57
N LEU A 143 4.88 20.32 1.80
CA LEU A 143 5.24 21.64 1.28
C LEU A 143 4.41 22.01 0.04
N THR A 144 3.99 21.03 -0.75
CA THR A 144 3.19 21.26 -1.96
C THR A 144 1.74 21.56 -1.56
N LYS A 145 1.31 22.79 -1.78
CA LYS A 145 -0.07 23.24 -1.48
C LYS A 145 -0.97 23.19 -2.70
N HIS A 146 -0.40 23.24 -3.88
CA HIS A 146 -1.11 23.20 -5.14
C HIS A 146 -0.23 22.53 -6.21
N LEU A 147 -0.80 21.60 -6.97
CA LEU A 147 -0.14 20.93 -8.08
C LEU A 147 -0.76 21.42 -9.39
N VAL A 148 0.06 21.86 -10.31
CA VAL A 148 -0.35 22.17 -11.68
C VAL A 148 0.14 21.03 -12.58
N VAL A 149 -0.79 20.44 -13.31
CA VAL A 149 -0.50 19.40 -14.33
C VAL A 149 -0.83 20.01 -15.68
N ASP A 150 0.16 20.11 -16.53
CA ASP A 150 0.00 20.58 -17.91
C ASP A 150 0.03 19.39 -18.87
N GLU A 151 -0.47 19.60 -20.09
CA GLU A 151 -0.56 18.56 -21.14
C GLU A 151 -1.27 17.30 -20.63
N MET A 152 -2.41 17.48 -19.97
CA MET A 152 -3.15 16.40 -19.31
C MET A 152 -3.46 15.21 -20.23
N GLN A 153 -3.62 15.47 -21.53
CA GLN A 153 -3.93 14.45 -22.53
C GLN A 153 -2.82 13.42 -22.71
N ASP A 154 -1.58 13.73 -22.30
CA ASP A 154 -0.45 12.81 -22.40
C ASP A 154 -0.33 11.85 -21.20
N TYR A 155 -1.13 12.06 -20.17
CA TYR A 155 -1.14 11.20 -18.99
C TYR A 155 -2.15 10.06 -19.11
N THR A 156 -1.76 8.91 -18.60
CA THR A 156 -2.65 7.76 -18.47
C THR A 156 -3.45 7.82 -17.15
N PRO A 157 -4.62 7.15 -17.05
CA PRO A 157 -5.39 7.08 -15.81
C PRO A 157 -4.58 6.61 -14.59
N VAL A 158 -3.68 5.64 -14.76
CA VAL A 158 -2.85 5.14 -13.64
C VAL A 158 -1.81 6.17 -13.19
N GLN A 159 -1.31 7.02 -14.10
CA GLN A 159 -0.44 8.14 -13.73
C GLN A 159 -1.20 9.14 -12.85
N TYR A 160 -2.44 9.49 -13.21
CA TYR A 160 -3.27 10.34 -12.36
C TYR A 160 -3.57 9.70 -11.00
N ALA A 161 -3.90 8.41 -10.97
CA ALA A 161 -4.13 7.68 -9.73
C ALA A 161 -2.89 7.74 -8.81
N ALA A 162 -1.69 7.56 -9.37
CA ALA A 162 -0.43 7.68 -8.64
C ALA A 162 -0.19 9.13 -8.15
N LEU A 163 -0.37 10.14 -9.02
CA LEU A 163 -0.22 11.55 -8.66
C LEU A 163 -1.16 11.96 -7.55
N ASN A 164 -2.43 11.49 -7.57
CA ASN A 164 -3.40 11.79 -6.53
C ASN A 164 -2.98 11.26 -5.15
N ARG A 165 -2.29 10.12 -5.10
CA ARG A 165 -1.75 9.57 -3.85
C ARG A 165 -0.49 10.30 -3.37
N MET A 166 0.35 10.75 -4.30
CA MET A 166 1.62 11.42 -3.97
C MET A 166 1.40 12.87 -3.54
N PHE A 167 0.38 13.54 -4.07
CA PHE A 167 0.10 14.94 -3.86
C PHE A 167 -1.36 15.13 -3.40
N PRO A 168 -1.65 14.94 -2.09
CA PRO A 168 -3.01 15.13 -1.55
C PRO A 168 -3.32 16.63 -1.35
N CYS A 169 -3.14 17.44 -2.39
CA CYS A 169 -3.38 18.88 -2.41
C CYS A 169 -4.33 19.26 -3.54
N GLN A 170 -4.73 20.53 -3.58
CA GLN A 170 -5.51 21.07 -4.70
C GLN A 170 -4.71 20.94 -6.01
N LYS A 171 -5.42 20.71 -7.10
CA LYS A 171 -4.81 20.53 -8.42
C LYS A 171 -5.50 21.42 -9.47
N THR A 172 -4.68 21.98 -10.36
CA THR A 172 -5.14 22.57 -11.62
C THR A 172 -4.60 21.68 -12.75
N ILE A 173 -5.51 21.20 -13.57
CA ILE A 173 -5.20 20.30 -14.67
C ILE A 173 -5.49 21.05 -15.96
N LEU A 174 -4.48 21.22 -16.80
CA LEU A 174 -4.51 21.95 -18.06
C LEU A 174 -4.19 21.00 -19.21
N GLY A 175 -4.79 21.22 -20.37
CA GLY A 175 -4.50 20.45 -21.56
C GLY A 175 -5.54 20.60 -22.64
N ASP A 176 -5.26 20.04 -23.81
CA ASP A 176 -6.11 20.05 -24.99
C ASP A 176 -6.47 18.61 -25.39
N PHE A 177 -7.75 18.25 -25.34
CA PHE A 177 -8.22 16.93 -25.77
C PHE A 177 -8.06 16.66 -27.27
N GLY A 178 -7.83 17.70 -28.08
CA GLY A 178 -7.57 17.55 -29.50
C GLY A 178 -6.12 17.20 -29.84
N GLN A 179 -5.22 17.31 -28.88
CA GLN A 179 -3.78 17.11 -29.07
C GLN A 179 -3.28 16.02 -28.11
N PHE A 180 -3.18 14.79 -28.58
CA PHE A 180 -2.64 13.68 -27.78
C PHE A 180 -1.59 12.91 -28.58
N ILE A 181 -0.55 12.48 -27.87
CA ILE A 181 0.56 11.66 -28.42
C ILE A 181 0.41 10.21 -27.90
N ASN A 182 -0.07 10.03 -26.67
CA ASN A 182 -0.18 8.73 -26.05
C ASN A 182 -1.48 8.01 -26.46
N PRO A 183 -1.42 6.82 -27.09
CA PRO A 183 -2.61 6.08 -27.49
C PRO A 183 -3.48 5.60 -26.31
N ASN A 184 -2.94 5.59 -25.08
CA ASN A 184 -3.64 5.23 -23.82
C ASN A 184 -4.06 6.47 -23.03
N HIS A 185 -4.21 7.62 -23.66
CA HIS A 185 -4.64 8.87 -23.05
C HIS A 185 -6.07 8.79 -22.45
N LEU A 186 -6.45 9.81 -21.72
CA LEU A 186 -7.83 10.00 -21.26
C LEU A 186 -8.73 10.34 -22.47
N HIS A 187 -9.88 9.70 -22.56
CA HIS A 187 -10.81 9.88 -23.67
C HIS A 187 -11.85 10.94 -23.40
N SER A 188 -12.06 11.31 -22.14
CA SER A 188 -13.02 12.35 -21.73
C SER A 188 -12.63 12.98 -20.41
N LEU A 189 -13.27 14.11 -20.08
CA LEU A 189 -13.15 14.76 -18.76
C LEU A 189 -13.76 13.93 -17.62
N ALA A 190 -14.56 12.91 -17.94
CA ALA A 190 -15.17 12.02 -16.97
C ALA A 190 -14.25 10.84 -16.59
N ASP A 191 -13.21 10.58 -17.37
CA ASP A 191 -12.18 9.57 -17.09
C ASP A 191 -11.21 10.09 -16.02
#